data_98f228ad3e76ba99b08c2aa2dc0be9a4
#
_entry.id   98f228ad3e76ba99b08c2aa2dc0be9a4
#
_cell.length_a   1.000
_cell.length_b   1.000
_cell.length_c   1.000
_cell.angle_alpha   90.00
_cell.angle_beta   90.00
_cell.angle_gamma   90.00
#
_symmetry.space_group_name_H-M   'P 1'
#
loop_
_entity.id
_entity.type
_entity.pdbx_description
1 polymer ?
#
loop_
_entity_poly.entity_id
_entity_poly.type
_entity_poly.pdbx_seq_one_letter_code
_entity_poly.pdbx_strand_id
1 'polypeptide(L)'
;KRMVKKSPALLKRIKPLVAEMVSSFNDSIFKPLGSDSETLDGLNVHGALMDEVHAWKDQNLYDVVVDGCSSRDNPMIFIITTAGTVRESVYDTKYEEAEMLINGFFQEDGYNDPHFLPLIYELDKKSEWMEEDKWKKANPGLGTIKKIDQIKTKVMKALANPKLVKNLCCKDFNIRETAGETWLTFEELNNEATFNIKELKPRYGIGGTDLSKTTDLTAAKVIFMLPNDLNIYVI
;
A
#
# COMPACT_ATOMS: atom_id res chain seq x y z
N LYS A 1 -10.95 -22.75 12.24
CA LYS A 1 -11.95 -23.67 12.83
C LYS A 1 -12.14 -24.96 12.02
N ARG A 2 -12.34 -24.88 10.68
CA ARG A 2 -12.56 -26.06 9.84
C ARG A 2 -11.37 -27.03 9.86
N MET A 3 -10.14 -26.53 9.82
CA MET A 3 -8.92 -27.35 9.95
C MET A 3 -8.85 -28.05 11.31
N VAL A 4 -9.11 -27.32 12.39
CA VAL A 4 -9.15 -27.89 13.74
C VAL A 4 -10.17 -29.01 13.84
N LYS A 5 -11.41 -28.76 13.35
CA LYS A 5 -12.50 -29.79 13.38
C LYS A 5 -12.17 -31.05 12.57
N LYS A 6 -11.30 -30.96 11.56
CA LYS A 6 -10.89 -32.09 10.72
C LYS A 6 -9.65 -32.83 11.21
N SER A 7 -8.97 -32.31 12.24
CA SER A 7 -7.75 -32.90 12.79
C SER A 7 -7.97 -33.39 14.22
N PRO A 8 -7.99 -34.70 14.46
CA PRO A 8 -8.11 -35.25 15.81
C PRO A 8 -7.00 -34.78 16.76
N ALA A 9 -5.78 -34.55 16.23
CA ALA A 9 -4.66 -34.07 17.02
C ALA A 9 -4.88 -32.64 17.49
N LEU A 10 -5.43 -31.76 16.63
CA LEU A 10 -5.74 -30.37 16.98
C LEU A 10 -6.95 -30.28 17.91
N LEU A 11 -7.98 -31.13 17.74
CA LEU A 11 -9.16 -31.16 18.63
C LEU A 11 -8.83 -31.52 20.08
N LYS A 12 -7.76 -32.26 20.32
CA LYS A 12 -7.28 -32.57 21.68
C LYS A 12 -6.69 -31.33 22.38
N ARG A 13 -6.25 -30.30 21.61
CA ARG A 13 -5.54 -29.15 22.13
C ARG A 13 -6.29 -27.82 21.95
N ILE A 14 -7.22 -27.78 21.01
CA ILE A 14 -7.93 -26.56 20.63
C ILE A 14 -9.42 -26.83 20.60
N LYS A 15 -10.17 -26.07 21.39
CA LYS A 15 -11.62 -26.10 21.46
C LYS A 15 -12.19 -25.01 20.53
N PRO A 16 -12.77 -25.37 19.38
CA PRO A 16 -13.36 -24.41 18.45
C PRO A 16 -14.77 -24.00 18.92
N LEU A 17 -14.91 -22.78 19.40
CA LEU A 17 -16.16 -22.14 19.78
C LEU A 17 -16.78 -21.38 18.58
N VAL A 18 -17.97 -20.78 18.76
CA VAL A 18 -18.67 -20.05 17.70
C VAL A 18 -17.88 -18.83 17.23
N ALA A 19 -17.39 -17.98 18.11
CA ALA A 19 -16.65 -16.76 17.76
C ALA A 19 -15.11 -16.95 17.74
N GLU A 20 -14.58 -17.86 18.55
CA GLU A 20 -13.15 -17.97 18.85
C GLU A 20 -12.66 -19.42 18.86
N MET A 21 -11.38 -19.62 19.09
CA MET A 21 -10.76 -20.90 19.40
C MET A 21 -9.96 -20.74 20.70
N VAL A 22 -10.13 -21.72 21.60
CA VAL A 22 -9.48 -21.69 22.91
C VAL A 22 -8.49 -22.84 23.01
N SER A 23 -7.28 -22.57 23.48
CA SER A 23 -6.30 -23.60 23.79
C SER A 23 -6.68 -24.32 25.08
N SER A 24 -6.76 -25.65 25.04
CA SER A 24 -7.00 -26.46 26.25
C SER A 24 -5.78 -26.59 27.17
N PHE A 25 -4.64 -26.04 26.74
CA PHE A 25 -3.38 -26.17 27.48
C PHE A 25 -3.10 -24.97 28.41
N ASN A 26 -3.43 -23.75 27.95
CA ASN A 26 -3.08 -22.51 28.63
C ASN A 26 -4.18 -21.44 28.53
N ASP A 27 -5.37 -21.81 28.19
CA ASP A 27 -6.55 -20.95 28.00
C ASP A 27 -6.34 -19.76 27.05
N SER A 28 -5.30 -19.81 26.21
CA SER A 28 -5.07 -18.79 25.19
C SER A 28 -6.22 -18.78 24.18
N ILE A 29 -6.61 -17.59 23.75
CA ILE A 29 -7.73 -17.37 22.86
C ILE A 29 -7.20 -16.87 21.51
N PHE A 30 -7.68 -17.48 20.42
CA PHE A 30 -7.52 -16.97 19.07
C PHE A 30 -8.90 -16.58 18.53
N LYS A 31 -9.08 -15.28 18.26
CA LYS A 31 -10.34 -14.73 17.76
C LYS A 31 -10.11 -13.72 16.64
N PRO A 32 -10.99 -13.64 15.62
CA PRO A 32 -11.01 -12.51 14.72
C PRO A 32 -11.48 -11.24 15.47
N LEU A 33 -10.88 -10.10 15.16
CA LEU A 33 -11.33 -8.80 15.61
C LEU A 33 -12.16 -8.15 14.50
N GLY A 34 -13.16 -7.37 14.87
CA GLY A 34 -13.90 -6.50 13.95
C GLY A 34 -13.10 -5.24 13.64
N SER A 35 -13.56 -4.46 12.68
CA SER A 35 -12.98 -3.16 12.32
C SER A 35 -13.39 -2.01 13.27
N ASP A 36 -14.23 -2.30 14.27
CA ASP A 36 -14.69 -1.32 15.25
C ASP A 36 -13.66 -1.23 16.38
N SER A 37 -12.76 -0.27 16.25
CA SER A 37 -11.64 -0.06 17.18
C SER A 37 -12.08 0.46 18.54
N GLU A 38 -13.24 1.16 18.62
CA GLU A 38 -13.75 1.73 19.88
C GLU A 38 -14.12 0.66 20.92
N THR A 39 -14.38 -0.56 20.48
CA THR A 39 -14.74 -1.69 21.35
C THR A 39 -13.56 -2.59 21.72
N LEU A 40 -12.35 -2.27 21.27
CA LEU A 40 -11.17 -3.12 21.39
C LEU A 40 -10.19 -2.71 22.50
N ASP A 41 -10.53 -1.74 23.32
CA ASP A 41 -9.70 -1.30 24.43
C ASP A 41 -9.45 -2.43 25.45
N GLY A 42 -8.25 -2.43 26.04
CA GLY A 42 -7.85 -3.43 27.03
C GLY A 42 -7.47 -4.80 26.50
N LEU A 43 -7.11 -4.89 25.23
CA LEU A 43 -6.57 -6.12 24.64
C LEU A 43 -5.23 -6.50 25.30
N ASN A 44 -5.00 -7.80 25.46
CA ASN A 44 -3.74 -8.38 25.91
C ASN A 44 -3.23 -9.33 24.83
N VAL A 45 -2.59 -8.75 23.82
CA VAL A 45 -2.21 -9.42 22.58
C VAL A 45 -0.81 -9.99 22.66
N HIS A 46 -0.64 -11.29 22.41
CA HIS A 46 0.67 -11.92 22.25
C HIS A 46 1.05 -12.11 20.78
N GLY A 47 0.05 -12.28 19.92
CA GLY A 47 0.25 -12.39 18.47
C GLY A 47 -0.92 -11.81 17.71
N ALA A 48 -0.65 -11.01 16.70
CA ALA A 48 -1.64 -10.44 15.81
C ALA A 48 -1.31 -10.77 14.35
N LEU A 49 -2.34 -11.18 13.59
CA LEU A 49 -2.27 -11.32 12.16
C LEU A 49 -3.17 -10.24 11.55
N MET A 50 -2.57 -9.24 10.95
CA MET A 50 -3.25 -8.13 10.28
C MET A 50 -3.26 -8.40 8.78
N ASP A 51 -4.44 -8.57 8.22
CA ASP A 51 -4.63 -8.94 6.81
C ASP A 51 -5.25 -7.77 6.04
N GLU A 52 -4.87 -7.61 4.78
CA GLU A 52 -5.40 -6.60 3.87
C GLU A 52 -5.28 -5.15 4.41
N VAL A 53 -4.17 -4.82 5.07
CA VAL A 53 -3.94 -3.52 5.73
C VAL A 53 -4.08 -2.34 4.75
N HIS A 54 -3.84 -2.56 3.45
CA HIS A 54 -4.07 -1.55 2.40
C HIS A 54 -5.52 -1.06 2.30
N ALA A 55 -6.48 -1.83 2.83
CA ALA A 55 -7.89 -1.46 2.84
C ALA A 55 -8.33 -0.77 4.15
N TRP A 56 -7.47 -0.71 5.14
CA TRP A 56 -7.78 -0.10 6.43
C TRP A 56 -7.80 1.43 6.28
N LYS A 57 -8.88 2.03 6.74
CA LYS A 57 -9.09 3.47 6.69
C LYS A 57 -8.67 4.19 7.96
N ASP A 58 -8.56 3.43 9.05
CA ASP A 58 -8.37 3.96 10.39
C ASP A 58 -7.05 3.42 10.97
N GLN A 59 -6.18 4.35 11.35
CA GLN A 59 -4.94 4.06 12.06
C GLN A 59 -5.21 3.50 13.45
N ASN A 60 -6.31 3.92 14.08
CA ASN A 60 -6.63 3.57 15.46
C ASN A 60 -6.72 2.06 15.70
N LEU A 61 -7.25 1.29 14.74
CA LEU A 61 -7.30 -0.18 14.85
C LEU A 61 -5.89 -0.79 14.96
N TYR A 62 -4.95 -0.26 14.19
CA TYR A 62 -3.55 -0.70 14.27
C TYR A 62 -2.96 -0.36 15.63
N ASP A 63 -3.11 0.88 16.09
CA ASP A 63 -2.56 1.38 17.34
C ASP A 63 -3.09 0.62 18.56
N VAL A 64 -4.40 0.38 18.63
CA VAL A 64 -5.03 -0.40 19.71
C VAL A 64 -4.47 -1.82 19.79
N VAL A 65 -4.23 -2.48 18.65
CA VAL A 65 -3.65 -3.83 18.66
C VAL A 65 -2.18 -3.81 19.08
N VAL A 66 -1.41 -2.81 18.63
CA VAL A 66 0.01 -2.65 19.03
C VAL A 66 0.12 -2.33 20.51
N ASP A 67 -0.68 -1.40 21.01
CA ASP A 67 -0.73 -1.06 22.43
C ASP A 67 -1.14 -2.26 23.29
N GLY A 68 -2.05 -3.08 22.79
CA GLY A 68 -2.44 -4.34 23.41
C GLY A 68 -1.31 -5.35 23.56
N CYS A 69 -0.18 -5.16 22.87
CA CYS A 69 1.02 -5.99 23.00
C CYS A 69 1.96 -5.53 24.14
N SER A 70 1.78 -4.33 24.68
CA SER A 70 2.73 -3.66 25.59
C SER A 70 3.03 -4.44 26.88
N SER A 71 2.12 -5.29 27.34
CA SER A 71 2.29 -6.11 28.54
C SER A 71 2.85 -7.51 28.29
N ARG A 72 3.27 -7.80 27.06
CA ARG A 72 3.77 -9.12 26.67
C ARG A 72 5.25 -9.14 26.39
N ASP A 73 5.92 -10.18 26.86
CA ASP A 73 7.29 -10.47 26.46
C ASP A 73 7.28 -11.06 25.04
N ASN A 74 8.05 -10.45 24.12
CA ASN A 74 8.21 -10.89 22.73
C ASN A 74 6.87 -11.11 21.97
N PRO A 75 5.99 -10.11 21.90
CA PRO A 75 4.79 -10.22 21.07
C PRO A 75 5.17 -10.25 19.59
N MET A 76 4.33 -10.87 18.77
CA MET A 76 4.54 -10.92 17.33
C MET A 76 3.35 -10.30 16.59
N ILE A 77 3.64 -9.31 15.75
CA ILE A 77 2.67 -8.73 14.81
C ILE A 77 3.09 -9.13 13.41
N PHE A 78 2.19 -9.75 12.69
CA PHE A 78 2.39 -10.20 11.32
C PHE A 78 1.42 -9.47 10.40
N ILE A 79 1.95 -8.68 9.48
CA ILE A 79 1.16 -7.89 8.52
C ILE A 79 1.27 -8.53 7.15
N ILE A 80 0.14 -8.81 6.52
CA ILE A 80 0.06 -9.33 5.15
C ILE A 80 -0.84 -8.40 4.35
N THR A 81 -0.35 -7.91 3.23
CA THR A 81 -1.14 -7.00 2.40
C THR A 81 -0.64 -6.99 0.95
N THR A 82 -1.48 -6.54 0.06
CA THR A 82 -1.09 -6.11 -1.28
C THR A 82 -1.02 -4.59 -1.33
N ALA A 83 -0.53 -4.02 -2.41
CA ALA A 83 -0.66 -2.59 -2.65
C ALA A 83 -2.14 -2.22 -2.79
N GLY A 84 -2.50 -1.04 -2.34
CA GLY A 84 -3.85 -0.52 -2.38
C GLY A 84 -3.96 0.80 -3.12
N THR A 85 -5.17 1.34 -3.11
CA THR A 85 -5.51 2.65 -3.68
C THR A 85 -5.85 3.69 -2.61
N VAL A 86 -6.05 3.27 -1.37
CA VAL A 86 -6.23 4.16 -0.22
C VAL A 86 -4.88 4.79 0.09
N ARG A 87 -4.86 6.09 0.38
CA ARG A 87 -3.65 6.86 0.73
C ARG A 87 -3.75 7.38 2.16
N GLU A 88 -2.59 7.75 2.72
CA GLU A 88 -2.48 8.22 4.10
C GLU A 88 -3.02 7.19 5.10
N SER A 89 -2.78 5.91 4.82
CA SER A 89 -3.25 4.78 5.60
C SER A 89 -2.10 4.11 6.35
N VAL A 90 -2.45 3.19 7.25
CA VAL A 90 -1.48 2.31 7.93
C VAL A 90 -0.52 1.65 6.93
N TYR A 91 -1.03 1.25 5.77
CA TYR A 91 -0.23 0.64 4.72
C TYR A 91 0.88 1.57 4.23
N ASP A 92 0.56 2.82 3.92
CA ASP A 92 1.55 3.76 3.38
C ASP A 92 2.65 4.03 4.42
N THR A 93 2.28 4.28 5.67
CA THR A 93 3.24 4.49 6.78
C THR A 93 4.16 3.29 6.96
N LYS A 94 3.61 2.07 6.95
CA LYS A 94 4.41 0.84 7.13
C LYS A 94 5.25 0.50 5.91
N TYR A 95 4.78 0.84 4.72
CA TYR A 95 5.55 0.68 3.50
C TYR A 95 6.76 1.63 3.47
N GLU A 96 6.58 2.90 3.82
CA GLU A 96 7.67 3.88 3.91
C GLU A 96 8.72 3.48 4.96
N GLU A 97 8.28 3.00 6.12
CA GLU A 97 9.16 2.46 7.15
C GLU A 97 9.95 1.25 6.65
N ALA A 98 9.30 0.35 5.92
CA ALA A 98 9.93 -0.80 5.29
C ALA A 98 10.97 -0.40 4.24
N GLU A 99 10.66 0.59 3.38
CA GLU A 99 11.62 1.14 2.41
C GLU A 99 12.82 1.78 3.10
N MET A 100 12.61 2.58 4.15
CA MET A 100 13.71 3.19 4.92
C MET A 100 14.62 2.13 5.51
N LEU A 101 14.07 1.05 6.06
CA LEU A 101 14.84 -0.03 6.64
C LEU A 101 15.64 -0.80 5.58
N ILE A 102 15.02 -1.14 4.46
CA ILE A 102 15.68 -1.85 3.37
C ILE A 102 16.82 -1.01 2.77
N ASN A 103 16.56 0.26 2.52
CA ASN A 103 17.54 1.19 1.95
C ASN A 103 18.66 1.54 2.94
N GLY A 104 18.35 1.61 4.24
CA GLY A 104 19.30 1.91 5.30
C GLY A 104 20.19 0.74 5.70
N PHE A 105 19.82 -0.50 5.39
CA PHE A 105 20.50 -1.70 5.88
C PHE A 105 22.01 -1.77 5.55
N PHE A 106 22.40 -1.22 4.41
CA PHE A 106 23.81 -1.18 3.97
C PHE A 106 24.51 0.16 4.23
N GLN A 107 23.86 1.09 4.91
CA GLN A 107 24.41 2.41 5.22
C GLN A 107 24.87 2.47 6.68
N GLU A 108 26.02 3.09 6.95
CA GLU A 108 26.63 3.15 8.28
C GLU A 108 25.73 3.87 9.31
N ASP A 109 25.02 4.93 8.89
CA ASP A 109 24.05 5.70 9.68
C ASP A 109 22.60 5.49 9.20
N GLY A 110 22.31 4.37 8.52
CA GLY A 110 20.98 4.09 7.99
C GLY A 110 19.98 3.72 9.08
N TYR A 111 18.69 3.96 8.79
CA TYR A 111 17.61 3.52 9.68
C TYR A 111 17.64 2.01 9.88
N ASN A 112 17.63 1.58 11.13
CA ASN A 112 17.67 0.17 11.50
C ASN A 112 16.72 -0.09 12.68
N ASP A 113 15.82 -1.04 12.48
CA ASP A 113 14.97 -1.59 13.54
C ASP A 113 15.13 -3.13 13.57
N PRO A 114 15.78 -3.69 14.61
CA PRO A 114 15.98 -5.13 14.72
C PRO A 114 14.69 -5.92 15.00
N HIS A 115 13.59 -5.24 15.30
CA HIS A 115 12.29 -5.85 15.57
C HIS A 115 11.34 -5.82 14.37
N PHE A 116 11.74 -5.20 13.25
CA PHE A 116 10.94 -5.13 12.04
C PHE A 116 11.63 -5.85 10.88
N LEU A 117 10.99 -6.89 10.35
CA LEU A 117 11.44 -7.62 9.17
C LEU A 117 10.53 -7.30 7.97
N PRO A 118 10.94 -6.39 7.08
CA PRO A 118 10.17 -6.08 5.88
C PRO A 118 10.46 -7.08 4.75
N LEU A 119 9.42 -7.49 4.05
CA LEU A 119 9.49 -8.29 2.83
C LEU A 119 8.57 -7.66 1.78
N ILE A 120 9.16 -7.01 0.78
CA ILE A 120 8.43 -6.33 -0.30
C ILE A 120 8.64 -7.12 -1.60
N TYR A 121 7.54 -7.49 -2.24
CA TYR A 121 7.52 -8.16 -3.54
C TYR A 121 6.65 -7.32 -4.49
N GLU A 122 7.30 -6.53 -5.34
CA GLU A 122 6.63 -5.64 -6.30
C GLU A 122 7.42 -5.54 -7.60
N LEU A 123 6.87 -4.92 -8.63
CA LEU A 123 7.63 -4.54 -9.80
C LEU A 123 8.42 -3.24 -9.51
N ASP A 124 9.59 -3.12 -10.07
CA ASP A 124 10.43 -1.92 -9.89
C ASP A 124 9.85 -0.69 -10.59
N LYS A 125 9.15 -0.93 -11.72
CA LYS A 125 8.52 0.13 -12.51
C LYS A 125 7.15 -0.31 -13.00
N LYS A 126 6.23 0.64 -13.09
CA LYS A 126 4.87 0.38 -13.58
C LYS A 126 4.89 -0.21 -15.01
N SER A 127 5.78 0.25 -15.89
CA SER A 127 5.89 -0.26 -17.26
C SER A 127 6.16 -1.76 -17.34
N GLU A 128 6.77 -2.36 -16.33
CA GLU A 128 7.11 -3.79 -16.29
C GLU A 128 5.89 -4.73 -16.22
N TRP A 129 4.67 -4.19 -16.00
CA TRP A 129 3.47 -5.03 -15.96
C TRP A 129 3.21 -5.80 -17.27
N MET A 130 3.75 -5.34 -18.39
CA MET A 130 3.66 -5.99 -19.70
C MET A 130 4.79 -7.00 -19.95
N GLU A 131 5.83 -7.05 -19.11
CA GLU A 131 7.03 -7.86 -19.29
C GLU A 131 6.95 -9.14 -18.45
N GLU A 132 6.68 -10.27 -19.13
CA GLU A 132 6.45 -11.56 -18.45
C GLU A 132 7.62 -12.01 -17.56
N ASP A 133 8.85 -11.75 -17.95
CA ASP A 133 10.06 -12.11 -17.21
C ASP A 133 10.19 -11.33 -15.88
N LYS A 134 9.56 -10.18 -15.76
CA LYS A 134 9.57 -9.32 -14.56
C LYS A 134 8.51 -9.72 -13.52
N TRP A 135 7.43 -10.40 -13.92
CA TRP A 135 6.30 -10.69 -13.03
C TRP A 135 6.66 -11.48 -11.79
N LYS A 136 7.77 -12.23 -11.80
CA LYS A 136 8.26 -12.97 -10.63
C LYS A 136 8.72 -12.06 -9.49
N LYS A 137 9.10 -10.80 -9.78
CA LYS A 137 9.47 -9.82 -8.76
C LYS A 137 8.32 -9.61 -7.77
N ALA A 138 7.12 -9.39 -8.30
CA ALA A 138 5.91 -9.22 -7.51
C ALA A 138 5.23 -10.53 -7.12
N ASN A 139 5.58 -11.64 -7.77
CA ASN A 139 4.95 -12.95 -7.55
C ASN A 139 6.02 -14.05 -7.46
N PRO A 140 6.73 -14.16 -6.32
CA PRO A 140 7.81 -15.16 -6.18
C PRO A 140 7.32 -16.61 -6.36
N GLY A 141 6.04 -16.88 -6.05
CA GLY A 141 5.40 -18.19 -6.28
C GLY A 141 4.82 -18.40 -7.68
N LEU A 142 5.17 -17.54 -8.65
CA LEU A 142 4.65 -17.66 -10.01
C LEU A 142 5.20 -18.91 -10.71
N GLY A 143 4.30 -19.70 -11.27
CA GLY A 143 4.61 -20.99 -11.88
C GLY A 143 4.45 -22.19 -10.93
N THR A 144 4.40 -21.96 -9.62
CA THR A 144 4.18 -23.00 -8.61
C THR A 144 2.84 -22.83 -7.89
N ILE A 145 2.68 -21.74 -7.14
CA ILE A 145 1.46 -21.44 -6.39
C ILE A 145 0.45 -20.73 -7.30
N LYS A 146 0.92 -19.74 -8.06
CA LYS A 146 0.10 -18.94 -8.99
C LYS A 146 0.43 -19.32 -10.43
N LYS A 147 -0.57 -19.68 -11.23
CA LYS A 147 -0.37 -20.08 -12.63
C LYS A 147 -0.03 -18.87 -13.50
N ILE A 148 0.99 -19.00 -14.35
CA ILE A 148 1.42 -17.95 -15.30
C ILE A 148 0.28 -17.56 -16.23
N ASP A 149 -0.49 -18.53 -16.75
CA ASP A 149 -1.58 -18.27 -17.68
C ASP A 149 -2.70 -17.41 -17.08
N GLN A 150 -2.88 -17.43 -15.76
CA GLN A 150 -3.85 -16.56 -15.10
C GLN A 150 -3.41 -15.10 -15.17
N ILE A 151 -2.11 -14.81 -14.94
CA ILE A 151 -1.59 -13.44 -15.11
C ILE A 151 -1.61 -13.04 -16.56
N LYS A 152 -1.17 -13.90 -17.50
CA LYS A 152 -1.25 -13.62 -18.94
C LYS A 152 -2.64 -13.22 -19.37
N THR A 153 -3.66 -13.95 -18.93
CA THR A 153 -5.05 -13.63 -19.26
C THR A 153 -5.47 -12.25 -18.73
N LYS A 154 -5.05 -11.90 -17.51
CA LYS A 154 -5.35 -10.57 -16.94
C LYS A 154 -4.64 -9.46 -17.68
N VAL A 155 -3.38 -9.65 -18.03
CA VAL A 155 -2.56 -8.71 -18.82
C VAL A 155 -3.19 -8.47 -20.18
N MET A 156 -3.57 -9.54 -20.89
CA MET A 156 -4.25 -9.42 -22.19
C MET A 156 -5.57 -8.62 -22.11
N LYS A 157 -6.35 -8.84 -21.05
CA LYS A 157 -7.58 -8.07 -20.81
C LYS A 157 -7.28 -6.61 -20.49
N ALA A 158 -6.21 -6.34 -19.73
CA ALA A 158 -5.80 -4.98 -19.39
C ALA A 158 -5.24 -4.21 -20.60
N LEU A 159 -4.54 -4.88 -21.51
CA LEU A 159 -4.12 -4.32 -22.80
C LEU A 159 -5.32 -3.91 -23.67
N ALA A 160 -6.39 -4.72 -23.68
CA ALA A 160 -7.62 -4.41 -24.40
C ALA A 160 -8.51 -3.37 -23.69
N ASN A 161 -8.37 -3.21 -22.37
CA ASN A 161 -9.16 -2.29 -21.57
C ASN A 161 -8.30 -1.58 -20.50
N PRO A 162 -7.82 -0.36 -20.78
CA PRO A 162 -6.94 0.39 -19.86
C PRO A 162 -7.49 0.59 -18.45
N LYS A 163 -8.81 0.59 -18.26
CA LYS A 163 -9.45 0.69 -16.93
C LYS A 163 -9.07 -0.46 -15.98
N LEU A 164 -8.65 -1.61 -16.54
CA LEU A 164 -8.25 -2.77 -15.75
C LEU A 164 -6.78 -2.70 -15.30
N VAL A 165 -5.94 -1.87 -15.93
CA VAL A 165 -4.49 -1.78 -15.63
C VAL A 165 -4.24 -1.43 -14.16
N LYS A 166 -4.94 -0.43 -13.65
CA LYS A 166 -4.82 0.01 -12.26
C LYS A 166 -5.04 -1.12 -11.26
N ASN A 167 -6.15 -1.84 -11.42
CA ASN A 167 -6.47 -2.95 -10.51
C ASN A 167 -5.47 -4.12 -10.65
N LEU A 168 -5.01 -4.39 -11.88
CA LEU A 168 -3.96 -5.38 -12.15
C LEU A 168 -2.65 -4.99 -11.46
N CYS A 169 -2.20 -3.75 -11.63
CA CYS A 169 -0.98 -3.24 -11.01
C CYS A 169 -1.03 -3.33 -9.48
N CYS A 170 -2.13 -2.90 -8.85
CA CYS A 170 -2.27 -2.98 -7.40
C CYS A 170 -2.30 -4.42 -6.89
N LYS A 171 -3.14 -5.27 -7.47
CA LYS A 171 -3.46 -6.58 -6.87
C LYS A 171 -2.54 -7.71 -7.30
N ASP A 172 -2.00 -7.64 -8.51
CA ASP A 172 -1.16 -8.71 -9.04
C ASP A 172 0.32 -8.34 -9.06
N PHE A 173 0.63 -7.05 -9.05
CA PHE A 173 2.02 -6.58 -9.15
C PHE A 173 2.48 -5.67 -8.01
N ASN A 174 1.61 -5.42 -7.04
CA ASN A 174 1.88 -4.64 -5.83
C ASN A 174 2.36 -3.20 -6.08
N ILE A 175 2.00 -2.62 -7.22
CA ILE A 175 2.30 -1.22 -7.51
C ILE A 175 1.20 -0.35 -6.90
N ARG A 176 1.62 0.62 -6.09
CA ARG A 176 0.72 1.58 -5.46
C ARG A 176 0.07 2.49 -6.51
N GLU A 177 -1.25 2.61 -6.46
CA GLU A 177 -2.04 3.45 -7.35
C GLU A 177 -2.95 4.37 -6.54
N THR A 178 -3.29 5.54 -7.06
CA THR A 178 -4.22 6.46 -6.38
C THR A 178 -5.69 6.09 -6.66
N ALA A 179 -6.56 6.23 -5.67
CA ALA A 179 -7.97 5.84 -5.79
C ALA A 179 -8.77 6.68 -6.80
N GLY A 180 -8.41 7.95 -7.02
CA GLY A 180 -9.09 8.84 -7.96
C GLY A 180 -8.92 8.44 -9.42
N GLU A 181 -9.90 8.75 -10.26
CA GLU A 181 -9.64 8.87 -11.69
C GLU A 181 -8.73 10.10 -11.85
N THR A 182 -7.46 9.86 -12.14
CA THR A 182 -6.54 10.96 -12.45
C THR A 182 -6.96 11.52 -13.79
N TRP A 183 -7.17 12.83 -13.83
CA TRP A 183 -7.44 13.54 -15.08
C TRP A 183 -6.29 13.38 -16.10
N LEU A 184 -5.05 13.33 -15.58
CA LEU A 184 -3.84 13.09 -16.35
C LEU A 184 -3.04 11.94 -15.72
N THR A 185 -2.35 11.16 -16.53
CA THR A 185 -1.39 10.16 -16.03
C THR A 185 -0.15 10.84 -15.44
N PHE A 186 0.64 10.09 -14.67
CA PHE A 186 1.89 10.62 -14.13
C PHE A 186 2.84 11.07 -15.25
N GLU A 187 2.91 10.31 -16.33
CA GLU A 187 3.73 10.62 -17.52
C GLU A 187 3.28 11.91 -18.20
N GLU A 188 1.98 12.18 -18.24
CA GLU A 188 1.43 13.43 -18.78
C GLU A 188 1.66 14.62 -17.83
N LEU A 189 1.70 14.37 -16.53
CA LEU A 189 1.98 15.41 -15.51
C LEU A 189 3.46 15.70 -15.36
N ASN A 190 4.31 14.67 -15.52
CA ASN A 190 5.75 14.78 -15.34
C ASN A 190 6.42 15.41 -16.57
N ASN A 191 6.24 16.69 -16.73
CA ASN A 191 6.88 17.45 -17.80
C ASN A 191 8.20 18.05 -17.27
N GLU A 192 9.32 17.44 -17.66
CA GLU A 192 10.67 17.89 -17.30
C GLU A 192 11.19 19.05 -18.18
N ALA A 193 10.39 19.51 -19.14
CA ALA A 193 10.76 20.62 -19.98
C ALA A 193 10.89 21.92 -19.15
N THR A 194 12.04 22.54 -19.24
CA THR A 194 12.33 23.80 -18.57
C THR A 194 12.44 24.93 -19.57
N PHE A 195 12.16 26.13 -19.13
CA PHE A 195 12.30 27.33 -19.95
C PHE A 195 12.93 28.46 -19.13
N ASN A 196 13.58 29.40 -19.84
CA ASN A 196 14.16 30.57 -19.20
C ASN A 196 13.15 31.72 -19.23
N ILE A 197 12.64 32.08 -18.07
CA ILE A 197 11.68 33.18 -17.90
C ILE A 197 12.16 34.49 -18.54
N LYS A 198 13.47 34.79 -18.55
CA LYS A 198 14.04 36.03 -19.11
C LYS A 198 13.98 36.09 -20.63
N GLU A 199 13.85 34.93 -21.27
CA GLU A 199 13.70 34.82 -22.74
C GLU A 199 12.26 34.92 -23.20
N LEU A 200 11.32 34.72 -22.28
CA LEU A 200 9.90 34.84 -22.54
C LEU A 200 9.49 36.30 -22.44
N LYS A 201 8.85 36.81 -23.48
CA LYS A 201 8.31 38.17 -23.53
C LYS A 201 6.80 38.13 -23.74
N PRO A 202 6.02 37.56 -22.81
CA PRO A 202 4.59 37.55 -22.93
C PRO A 202 4.02 38.95 -22.80
N ARG A 203 2.95 39.26 -23.53
CA ARG A 203 2.23 40.52 -23.40
C ARG A 203 1.26 40.54 -22.25
N TYR A 204 0.68 39.38 -21.94
CA TYR A 204 -0.24 39.17 -20.83
C TYR A 204 -0.23 37.70 -20.42
N GLY A 205 -0.61 37.45 -19.22
CA GLY A 205 -0.81 36.09 -18.67
C GLY A 205 -2.13 36.03 -17.91
N ILE A 206 -2.61 34.83 -17.69
CA ILE A 206 -3.80 34.56 -16.85
C ILE A 206 -3.28 34.00 -15.55
N GLY A 207 -3.55 34.69 -14.44
CA GLY A 207 -3.23 34.23 -13.09
C GLY A 207 -4.40 33.53 -12.45
N GLY A 208 -4.14 32.46 -11.75
CA GLY A 208 -5.11 31.75 -10.90
C GLY A 208 -4.51 31.56 -9.50
N THR A 209 -5.32 31.76 -8.48
CA THR A 209 -4.96 31.46 -7.09
C THR A 209 -6.04 30.61 -6.46
N ASP A 210 -5.60 29.56 -5.77
CA ASP A 210 -6.43 28.76 -4.90
C ASP A 210 -5.98 29.03 -3.45
N LEU A 211 -6.88 29.55 -2.64
CA LEU A 211 -6.59 29.97 -1.26
C LEU A 211 -7.22 28.99 -0.30
N SER A 212 -6.42 28.25 0.42
CA SER A 212 -6.88 27.39 1.48
C SER A 212 -7.06 28.14 2.80
N LYS A 213 -7.98 27.70 3.62
CA LYS A 213 -8.28 28.33 4.91
C LYS A 213 -7.67 27.59 6.11
N THR A 214 -7.37 26.30 6.02
CA THR A 214 -6.87 25.49 7.15
C THR A 214 -5.94 24.34 6.80
N THR A 215 -6.35 23.35 6.00
CA THR A 215 -5.62 22.08 5.79
C THR A 215 -5.26 21.80 4.34
N ASP A 216 -5.68 22.64 3.44
CA ASP A 216 -5.45 22.49 2.01
C ASP A 216 -4.27 23.37 1.55
N LEU A 217 -3.69 23.05 0.42
CA LEU A 217 -2.53 23.78 -0.12
C LEU A 217 -2.98 25.06 -0.82
N THR A 218 -2.34 26.19 -0.49
CA THR A 218 -2.48 27.41 -1.27
C THR A 218 -1.62 27.33 -2.53
N ALA A 219 -2.22 27.49 -3.68
CA ALA A 219 -1.53 27.49 -4.97
C ALA A 219 -1.74 28.81 -5.70
N ALA A 220 -0.69 29.36 -6.30
CA ALA A 220 -0.76 30.48 -7.22
C ALA A 220 0.05 30.17 -8.47
N LYS A 221 -0.55 30.32 -9.64
CA LYS A 221 0.09 30.03 -10.92
C LYS A 221 -0.25 31.10 -11.95
N VAL A 222 0.68 31.38 -12.85
CA VAL A 222 0.45 32.23 -14.02
C VAL A 222 0.66 31.42 -15.27
N ILE A 223 -0.29 31.45 -16.16
CA ILE A 223 -0.27 30.75 -17.44
C ILE A 223 -0.15 31.81 -18.55
N PHE A 224 0.73 31.57 -19.51
CA PHE A 224 0.84 32.42 -20.68
C PHE A 224 1.23 31.63 -21.93
N MET A 225 0.90 32.18 -23.07
CA MET A 225 1.26 31.67 -24.40
C MET A 225 1.98 32.78 -25.17
N LEU A 226 2.93 32.38 -25.97
CA LEU A 226 3.60 33.30 -26.91
C LEU A 226 2.85 33.33 -28.24
N PRO A 227 2.88 34.45 -28.97
CA PRO A 227 2.33 34.51 -30.33
C PRO A 227 3.02 33.49 -31.22
N ASN A 228 2.22 32.69 -31.93
CA ASN A 228 2.68 31.66 -32.87
C ASN A 228 3.36 30.45 -32.19
N ASP A 229 3.18 30.29 -30.89
CA ASP A 229 3.66 29.14 -30.13
C ASP A 229 2.45 28.37 -29.53
N LEU A 230 2.40 27.07 -29.73
CA LEU A 230 1.35 26.21 -29.18
C LEU A 230 1.62 25.76 -27.76
N ASN A 231 2.81 26.10 -27.21
CA ASN A 231 3.15 25.72 -25.86
C ASN A 231 2.45 26.64 -24.83
N ILE A 232 2.04 26.03 -23.73
CA ILE A 232 1.52 26.72 -22.55
C ILE A 232 2.64 26.76 -21.52
N TYR A 233 3.03 27.95 -21.13
CA TYR A 233 4.05 28.18 -20.11
C TYR A 233 3.37 28.43 -18.77
N VAL A 234 3.84 27.77 -17.72
CA VAL A 234 3.29 27.85 -16.36
C VAL A 234 4.41 28.24 -15.40
N ILE A 235 4.13 29.27 -14.59
CA ILE A 235 5.03 29.74 -13.50
C ILE A 235 4.30 29.60 -12.18
#